data_5dcceba67289291533a4bc7568030d0c
#
_entry.id   5dcceba67289291533a4bc7568030d0c
#
_cell.length_a   1.000
_cell.length_b   1.000
_cell.length_c   1.000
_cell.angle_alpha   90.00
_cell.angle_beta   90.00
_cell.angle_gamma   90.00
#
_symmetry.space_group_name_H-M   'P 1'
#
loop_
_entity.id
_entity.type
_entity.pdbx_description
1 polymer ?
#
loop_
_entity_poly.entity_id
_entity_poly.type
_entity_poly.pdbx_seq_one_letter_code
_entity_poly.pdbx_strand_id
1 'polypeptide(L)'
;EYSIGQYEKDALEKLEQLFQKYDNVVLVGGSGMYEKAVAGGLNNLPESNSENQKRLEQLFSEGGIEALQKLLKESDSVYYQIVDKENPRRLMRALDIIWQTGKTYTENIDNPLVKRDFDIIRIGISADREIIYDRINQRVDLMVQNGLLEEAKNLILYKDKTALQTVGYTELFKYFSGEWQLDFAISEIKKNSRRYAKRQLTWLRKLENIHWIKYDYAQEELEKLLEIIKK
;
A
#
# COMPACT_ATOMS: atom_id res chain seq x y z
N GLU A 1 2.31 -16.43 1.92
CA GLU A 1 2.16 -15.11 1.28
C GLU A 1 2.85 -14.06 2.14
N TYR A 2 3.68 -13.18 1.56
CA TYR A 2 4.42 -12.16 2.31
C TYR A 2 3.45 -11.06 2.78
N SER A 3 3.28 -10.93 4.09
CA SER A 3 2.32 -10.00 4.69
C SER A 3 3.01 -8.69 5.13
N ILE A 4 2.20 -7.66 5.41
CA ILE A 4 2.73 -6.40 5.94
C ILE A 4 3.31 -6.56 7.35
N GLY A 5 2.77 -7.49 8.15
CA GLY A 5 3.33 -7.85 9.46
C GLY A 5 4.69 -8.54 9.34
N GLN A 6 4.86 -9.39 8.32
CA GLN A 6 6.17 -9.99 8.03
C GLN A 6 7.17 -8.92 7.58
N TYR A 7 6.74 -7.98 6.72
CA TYR A 7 7.56 -6.85 6.32
C TYR A 7 8.01 -5.99 7.52
N GLU A 8 7.12 -5.70 8.47
CA GLU A 8 7.48 -4.95 9.68
C GLU A 8 8.60 -5.64 10.44
N LYS A 9 8.47 -6.95 10.69
CA LYS A 9 9.49 -7.74 11.40
C LYS A 9 10.83 -7.72 10.67
N ASP A 10 10.83 -8.04 9.39
CA ASP A 10 12.04 -8.10 8.57
C ASP A 10 12.74 -6.72 8.48
N ALA A 11 11.94 -5.66 8.34
CA ALA A 11 12.46 -4.30 8.28
C ALA A 11 13.05 -3.84 9.60
N LEU A 12 12.43 -4.15 10.73
CA LEU A 12 12.95 -3.81 12.06
C LEU A 12 14.24 -4.58 12.38
N GLU A 13 14.27 -5.87 12.08
CA GLU A 13 15.50 -6.68 12.21
C GLU A 13 16.64 -6.10 11.36
N LYS A 14 16.31 -5.69 10.13
CA LYS A 14 17.29 -5.07 9.24
C LYS A 14 17.78 -3.73 9.75
N LEU A 15 16.90 -2.91 10.30
CA LEU A 15 17.25 -1.62 10.92
C LEU A 15 18.15 -1.83 12.14
N GLU A 16 17.86 -2.79 13.01
CA GLU A 16 18.72 -3.12 14.16
C GLU A 16 20.14 -3.49 13.72
N GLN A 17 20.29 -4.34 12.69
CA GLN A 17 21.58 -4.71 12.12
C GLN A 17 22.33 -3.49 11.53
N LEU A 18 21.61 -2.57 10.90
CA LEU A 18 22.20 -1.40 10.28
C LEU A 18 22.62 -0.36 11.31
N PHE A 19 21.83 -0.13 12.35
CA PHE A 19 22.14 0.81 13.44
C PHE A 19 23.34 0.38 14.30
N GLN A 20 23.75 -0.90 14.24
CA GLN A 20 25.03 -1.32 14.82
C GLN A 20 26.26 -0.75 14.09
N LYS A 21 26.07 -0.24 12.85
CA LYS A 21 27.16 0.21 11.99
C LYS A 21 27.04 1.67 11.56
N TYR A 22 25.82 2.20 11.56
CA TYR A 22 25.52 3.52 11.02
C TYR A 22 24.59 4.27 11.94
N ASP A 23 24.89 5.54 12.20
CA ASP A 23 24.03 6.43 13.00
C ASP A 23 22.75 6.81 12.25
N ASN A 24 22.78 6.82 10.91
CA ASN A 24 21.65 7.18 10.06
C ASN A 24 21.40 6.09 9.03
N VAL A 25 20.13 5.70 8.89
CA VAL A 25 19.65 4.72 7.90
C VAL A 25 18.51 5.32 7.09
N VAL A 26 18.54 5.15 5.78
CA VAL A 26 17.52 5.68 4.87
C VAL A 26 16.58 4.56 4.43
N LEU A 27 15.28 4.70 4.73
CA LEU A 27 14.21 3.86 4.21
C LEU A 27 13.55 4.56 3.01
N VAL A 28 13.63 3.96 1.83
CA VAL A 28 13.05 4.51 0.60
C VAL A 28 11.88 3.67 0.13
N GLY A 29 10.77 4.31 -0.17
CA GLY A 29 9.60 3.60 -0.69
C GLY A 29 8.43 4.51 -1.04
N GLY A 30 7.40 3.92 -1.63
CA GLY A 30 6.18 4.64 -2.01
C GLY A 30 4.91 4.07 -1.38
N SER A 31 5.01 3.02 -0.57
CA SER A 31 3.86 2.43 0.12
C SER A 31 3.72 2.99 1.53
N GLY A 32 2.68 3.78 1.72
CA GLY A 32 2.36 4.35 3.02
C GLY A 32 2.04 3.32 4.10
N MET A 33 1.59 2.13 3.71
CA MET A 33 1.34 1.05 4.68
C MET A 33 2.64 0.48 5.23
N TYR A 34 3.68 0.34 4.39
CA TYR A 34 4.98 -0.13 4.83
C TYR A 34 5.69 0.89 5.71
N GLU A 35 5.64 2.18 5.33
CA GLU A 35 6.17 3.25 6.19
C GLU A 35 5.45 3.26 7.55
N LYS A 36 4.12 3.23 7.56
CA LYS A 36 3.35 3.21 8.80
C LYS A 36 3.70 2.00 9.68
N ALA A 37 3.89 0.82 9.09
CA ALA A 37 4.27 -0.39 9.82
C ALA A 37 5.62 -0.22 10.53
N VAL A 38 6.63 0.30 9.82
CA VAL A 38 7.96 0.51 10.40
C VAL A 38 7.97 1.66 11.39
N ALA A 39 7.33 2.78 11.06
CA ALA A 39 7.40 3.99 11.88
C ALA A 39 6.52 3.94 13.13
N GLY A 40 5.30 3.46 13.01
CA GLY A 40 4.30 3.49 14.10
C GLY A 40 3.89 2.12 14.65
N GLY A 41 4.36 1.06 14.01
CA GLY A 41 3.93 -0.30 14.32
C GLY A 41 2.56 -0.65 13.74
N LEU A 42 2.29 -1.93 13.72
CA LEU A 42 0.98 -2.49 13.41
C LEU A 42 0.31 -2.97 14.69
N ASN A 43 -1.01 -2.95 14.70
CA ASN A 43 -1.76 -3.63 15.73
C ASN A 43 -1.44 -5.14 15.66
N ASN A 44 -1.25 -5.77 16.81
CA ASN A 44 -1.00 -7.21 16.88
C ASN A 44 -2.29 -7.99 16.59
N LEU A 45 -2.66 -8.01 15.32
CA LEU A 45 -3.85 -8.68 14.82
C LEU A 45 -3.49 -10.08 14.32
N PRO A 46 -4.33 -11.10 14.54
CA PRO A 46 -4.09 -12.43 14.01
C PRO A 46 -3.97 -12.42 12.49
N GLU A 47 -3.21 -13.35 11.95
CA GLU A 47 -3.18 -13.57 10.49
C GLU A 47 -4.57 -13.97 9.99
N SER A 48 -4.77 -13.86 8.67
CA SER A 48 -6.04 -14.23 8.07
C SER A 48 -6.29 -15.74 8.20
N ASN A 49 -7.47 -16.09 8.71
CA ASN A 49 -7.89 -17.48 8.83
C ASN A 49 -8.54 -17.95 7.51
N SER A 50 -8.01 -19.00 6.91
CA SER A 50 -8.45 -19.49 5.61
C SER A 50 -9.88 -20.02 5.60
N GLU A 51 -10.37 -20.56 6.70
CA GLU A 51 -11.73 -21.05 6.84
C GLU A 51 -12.72 -19.87 6.93
N ASN A 52 -12.40 -18.89 7.76
CA ASN A 52 -13.18 -17.66 7.85
C ASN A 52 -13.26 -16.93 6.49
N GLN A 53 -12.12 -16.86 5.78
CA GLN A 53 -12.10 -16.23 4.45
C GLN A 53 -13.06 -16.92 3.49
N LYS A 54 -13.02 -18.24 3.38
CA LYS A 54 -13.94 -19.00 2.52
C LYS A 54 -15.40 -18.74 2.89
N ARG A 55 -15.71 -18.72 4.18
CA ARG A 55 -17.06 -18.44 4.66
C ARG A 55 -17.52 -17.01 4.34
N LEU A 56 -16.63 -16.03 4.46
CA LEU A 56 -16.92 -14.63 4.13
C LEU A 56 -17.04 -14.40 2.61
N GLU A 57 -16.22 -15.08 1.82
CA GLU A 57 -16.33 -15.08 0.35
C GLU A 57 -17.67 -15.70 -0.11
N GLN A 58 -18.09 -16.80 0.51
CA GLN A 58 -19.39 -17.39 0.25
C GLN A 58 -20.52 -16.42 0.62
N LEU A 59 -20.48 -15.84 1.82
CA LEU A 59 -21.47 -14.84 2.25
C LEU A 59 -21.56 -13.66 1.28
N PHE A 60 -20.42 -13.19 0.79
CA PHE A 60 -20.34 -12.12 -0.20
C PHE A 60 -20.91 -12.54 -1.56
N SER A 61 -20.65 -13.78 -2.00
CA SER A 61 -21.15 -14.28 -3.28
C SER A 61 -22.67 -14.48 -3.29
N GLU A 62 -23.25 -14.85 -2.15
CA GLU A 62 -24.69 -15.12 -2.01
C GLU A 62 -25.52 -13.86 -1.73
N GLY A 63 -25.00 -12.98 -0.89
CA GLY A 63 -25.73 -11.82 -0.38
C GLY A 63 -25.10 -10.44 -0.68
N GLY A 64 -24.09 -10.40 -1.55
CA GLY A 64 -23.44 -9.15 -1.93
C GLY A 64 -22.72 -8.46 -0.76
N ILE A 65 -22.38 -7.21 -0.98
CA ILE A 65 -21.68 -6.39 0.02
C ILE A 65 -22.60 -6.07 1.22
N GLU A 66 -23.91 -6.04 1.00
CA GLU A 66 -24.92 -5.74 2.01
C GLU A 66 -24.94 -6.79 3.11
N ALA A 67 -24.69 -8.06 2.79
CA ALA A 67 -24.61 -9.13 3.77
C ALA A 67 -23.41 -8.91 4.72
N LEU A 68 -22.25 -8.52 4.18
CA LEU A 68 -21.07 -8.20 4.99
C LEU A 68 -21.29 -6.95 5.84
N GLN A 69 -21.91 -5.91 5.27
CA GLN A 69 -22.23 -4.67 5.96
C GLN A 69 -23.16 -4.91 7.16
N LYS A 70 -24.23 -5.70 6.95
CA LYS A 70 -25.17 -6.07 8.00
C LYS A 70 -24.48 -6.81 9.13
N LEU A 71 -23.71 -7.84 8.80
CA LEU A 71 -23.00 -8.65 9.77
C LEU A 71 -21.99 -7.82 10.57
N LEU A 72 -21.24 -6.92 9.91
CA LEU A 72 -20.29 -6.05 10.61
C LEU A 72 -21.00 -5.03 11.50
N LYS A 73 -22.13 -4.47 11.05
CA LYS A 73 -22.93 -3.54 11.85
C LYS A 73 -23.43 -4.18 13.14
N GLU A 74 -23.82 -5.46 13.09
CA GLU A 74 -24.28 -6.23 14.24
C GLU A 74 -23.11 -6.60 15.18
N SER A 75 -21.94 -6.90 14.61
CA SER A 75 -20.76 -7.36 15.36
C SER A 75 -19.92 -6.22 15.93
N ASP A 76 -19.84 -5.07 15.24
CA ASP A 76 -19.09 -3.88 15.66
C ASP A 76 -19.71 -2.62 15.04
N SER A 77 -20.68 -2.04 15.71
CA SER A 77 -21.36 -0.83 15.25
C SER A 77 -20.45 0.40 15.23
N VAL A 78 -19.43 0.46 16.07
CA VAL A 78 -18.48 1.58 16.14
C VAL A 78 -17.58 1.57 14.90
N TYR A 79 -16.96 0.45 14.61
CA TYR A 79 -16.13 0.35 13.41
C TYR A 79 -16.93 0.50 12.13
N TYR A 80 -18.17 0.01 12.12
CA TYR A 80 -19.09 0.16 10.97
C TYR A 80 -19.35 1.63 10.59
N GLN A 81 -19.30 2.58 11.54
CA GLN A 81 -19.47 4.01 11.23
C GLN A 81 -18.30 4.62 10.48
N ILE A 82 -17.08 4.10 10.68
CA ILE A 82 -15.85 4.68 10.15
C ILE A 82 -15.24 3.92 8.98
N VAL A 83 -15.60 2.64 8.82
CA VAL A 83 -15.07 1.80 7.73
C VAL A 83 -15.60 2.26 6.38
N ASP A 84 -14.77 2.10 5.35
CA ASP A 84 -15.21 2.20 3.96
C ASP A 84 -16.15 1.02 3.64
N LYS A 85 -17.44 1.30 3.63
CA LYS A 85 -18.50 0.31 3.48
C LYS A 85 -18.53 -0.34 2.10
N GLU A 86 -18.01 0.34 1.08
CA GLU A 86 -17.91 -0.14 -0.29
C GLU A 86 -16.66 -1.00 -0.55
N ASN A 87 -15.89 -1.29 0.51
CA ASN A 87 -14.68 -2.11 0.40
C ASN A 87 -14.87 -3.49 1.05
N PRO A 88 -15.25 -4.53 0.28
CA PRO A 88 -15.53 -5.85 0.84
C PRO A 88 -14.32 -6.47 1.55
N ARG A 89 -13.08 -6.19 1.08
CA ARG A 89 -11.87 -6.70 1.74
C ARG A 89 -11.70 -6.17 3.15
N ARG A 90 -12.04 -4.90 3.39
CA ARG A 90 -11.99 -4.31 4.74
C ARG A 90 -13.07 -4.86 5.64
N LEU A 91 -14.28 -5.06 5.12
CA LEU A 91 -15.37 -5.66 5.87
C LEU A 91 -15.04 -7.11 6.26
N MET A 92 -14.56 -7.91 5.31
CA MET A 92 -14.16 -9.30 5.55
C MET A 92 -13.01 -9.39 6.55
N ARG A 93 -12.01 -8.50 6.44
CA ARG A 93 -10.88 -8.51 7.38
C ARG A 93 -11.30 -8.20 8.81
N ALA A 94 -12.19 -7.22 8.99
CA ALA A 94 -12.73 -6.91 10.31
C ALA A 94 -13.51 -8.09 10.90
N LEU A 95 -14.39 -8.70 10.10
CA LEU A 95 -15.17 -9.87 10.50
C LEU A 95 -14.30 -11.09 10.83
N ASP A 96 -13.26 -11.34 10.03
CA ASP A 96 -12.29 -12.40 10.29
C ASP A 96 -11.62 -12.23 11.66
N ILE A 97 -11.17 -11.02 11.99
CA ILE A 97 -10.56 -10.70 13.27
C ILE A 97 -11.56 -10.88 14.42
N ILE A 98 -12.78 -10.38 14.26
CA ILE A 98 -13.85 -10.55 15.25
C ILE A 98 -14.10 -12.05 15.53
N TRP A 99 -14.19 -12.85 14.49
CA TRP A 99 -14.45 -14.29 14.64
C TRP A 99 -13.27 -15.05 15.27
N GLN A 100 -12.04 -14.59 15.02
CA GLN A 100 -10.85 -15.22 15.62
C GLN A 100 -10.67 -14.84 17.08
N THR A 101 -10.96 -13.60 17.45
CA THR A 101 -10.65 -13.06 18.79
C THR A 101 -11.84 -13.07 19.74
N GLY A 102 -13.05 -13.14 19.22
CA GLY A 102 -14.29 -12.97 20.03
C GLY A 102 -14.50 -11.54 20.53
N LYS A 103 -13.66 -10.58 20.12
CA LYS A 103 -13.76 -9.14 20.49
C LYS A 103 -14.14 -8.33 19.24
N THR A 104 -14.70 -7.14 19.47
CA THR A 104 -14.96 -6.21 18.36
C THR A 104 -13.65 -5.85 17.64
N TYR A 105 -13.75 -5.47 16.37
CA TYR A 105 -12.58 -4.98 15.64
C TYR A 105 -12.03 -3.69 16.28
N THR A 106 -12.92 -2.82 16.76
CA THR A 106 -12.58 -1.60 17.50
C THR A 106 -11.68 -1.90 18.69
N GLU A 107 -12.04 -2.88 19.53
CA GLU A 107 -11.20 -3.29 20.68
C GLU A 107 -9.84 -3.85 20.25
N ASN A 108 -9.79 -4.54 19.11
CA ASN A 108 -8.54 -5.12 18.61
C ASN A 108 -7.57 -4.07 18.00
N ILE A 109 -8.07 -2.91 17.56
CA ILE A 109 -7.25 -1.84 16.98
C ILE A 109 -6.99 -0.67 17.93
N ASP A 110 -7.56 -0.67 19.10
CA ASP A 110 -7.39 0.37 20.14
C ASP A 110 -6.07 0.20 20.88
N ASN A 111 -4.97 0.10 20.13
CA ASN A 111 -3.63 0.02 20.70
C ASN A 111 -2.85 1.30 20.42
N PRO A 112 -2.14 1.84 21.41
CA PRO A 112 -1.28 2.99 21.19
C PRO A 112 -0.17 2.66 20.18
N LEU A 113 0.26 3.68 19.44
CA LEU A 113 1.42 3.56 18.54
C LEU A 113 2.63 3.04 19.30
N VAL A 114 3.33 2.09 18.73
CA VAL A 114 4.56 1.54 19.32
C VAL A 114 5.65 2.61 19.23
N LYS A 115 6.22 2.98 20.38
CA LYS A 115 7.39 3.85 20.40
C LYS A 115 8.60 3.05 19.87
N ARG A 116 9.27 3.60 18.87
CA ARG A 116 10.53 3.05 18.35
C ARG A 116 11.72 3.60 19.14
N ASP A 117 12.79 2.84 19.17
CA ASP A 117 14.05 3.24 19.84
C ASP A 117 14.95 4.10 18.92
N PHE A 118 14.38 4.66 17.85
CA PHE A 118 15.06 5.54 16.90
C PHE A 118 14.16 6.70 16.49
N ASP A 119 14.76 7.80 16.13
CA ASP A 119 14.08 8.98 15.62
C ASP A 119 13.73 8.83 14.14
N ILE A 120 12.61 9.41 13.74
CA ILE A 120 12.09 9.30 12.37
C ILE A 120 11.98 10.68 11.75
N ILE A 121 12.77 10.91 10.71
CA ILE A 121 12.69 12.10 9.87
C ILE A 121 12.00 11.73 8.56
N ARG A 122 10.84 12.31 8.33
CA ARG A 122 10.06 12.06 7.11
C ARG A 122 10.36 13.08 6.04
N ILE A 123 10.71 12.61 4.87
CA ILE A 123 11.04 13.44 3.71
C ILE A 123 10.11 13.06 2.57
N GLY A 124 9.39 14.03 2.04
CA GLY A 124 8.52 13.87 0.88
C GLY A 124 9.09 14.61 -0.33
N ILE A 125 9.13 13.93 -1.47
CA ILE A 125 9.50 14.58 -2.73
C ILE A 125 8.23 15.09 -3.40
N SER A 126 8.20 16.37 -3.76
CA SER A 126 7.09 17.01 -4.46
C SER A 126 7.55 17.54 -5.83
N ALA A 127 6.64 17.58 -6.77
CA ALA A 127 6.83 18.27 -8.03
C ALA A 127 5.45 18.76 -8.55
N ASP A 128 5.46 19.65 -9.51
CA ASP A 128 4.24 20.07 -10.17
C ASP A 128 3.56 18.89 -10.84
N ARG A 129 2.24 18.90 -10.84
CA ARG A 129 1.43 17.78 -11.33
C ARG A 129 1.77 17.39 -12.77
N GLU A 130 2.05 18.36 -13.61
CA GLU A 130 2.40 18.16 -15.01
C GLU A 130 3.73 17.41 -15.14
N ILE A 131 4.73 17.77 -14.35
CA ILE A 131 6.03 17.10 -14.31
C ILE A 131 5.86 15.65 -13.87
N ILE A 132 5.08 15.42 -12.80
CA ILE A 132 4.82 14.04 -12.31
C ILE A 132 4.14 13.21 -13.40
N TYR A 133 3.15 13.76 -14.07
CA TYR A 133 2.37 13.04 -15.08
C TYR A 133 3.18 12.75 -16.34
N ASP A 134 4.00 13.70 -16.78
CA ASP A 134 4.90 13.50 -17.92
C ASP A 134 5.92 12.40 -17.62
N ARG A 135 6.59 12.45 -16.47
CA ARG A 135 7.52 11.41 -16.04
C ARG A 135 6.88 10.02 -15.93
N ILE A 136 5.65 9.95 -15.43
CA ILE A 136 4.92 8.69 -15.37
C ILE A 136 4.68 8.15 -16.78
N ASN A 137 4.24 9.00 -17.70
CA ASN A 137 3.97 8.59 -19.08
C ASN A 137 5.25 8.10 -19.76
N GLN A 138 6.34 8.86 -19.69
CA GLN A 138 7.65 8.48 -20.22
C GLN A 138 8.16 7.16 -19.62
N ARG A 139 8.02 7.00 -18.30
CA ARG A 139 8.41 5.75 -17.62
C ARG A 139 7.64 4.55 -18.15
N VAL A 140 6.34 4.67 -18.39
CA VAL A 140 5.53 3.57 -18.94
C VAL A 140 5.99 3.24 -20.36
N ASP A 141 6.27 4.24 -21.19
CA ASP A 141 6.79 4.03 -22.55
C ASP A 141 8.14 3.29 -22.53
N LEU A 142 9.04 3.69 -21.63
CA LEU A 142 10.32 3.02 -21.42
C LEU A 142 10.14 1.58 -20.90
N MET A 143 9.20 1.32 -20.01
CA MET A 143 8.92 -0.04 -19.52
C MET A 143 8.46 -0.94 -20.67
N VAL A 144 7.59 -0.44 -21.54
CA VAL A 144 7.13 -1.17 -22.74
C VAL A 144 8.31 -1.46 -23.68
N GLN A 145 9.15 -0.46 -23.97
CA GLN A 145 10.35 -0.62 -24.80
C GLN A 145 11.35 -1.62 -24.21
N ASN A 146 11.46 -1.66 -22.87
CA ASN A 146 12.38 -2.55 -22.14
C ASN A 146 11.82 -3.94 -21.85
N GLY A 147 10.69 -4.32 -22.48
CA GLY A 147 10.20 -5.70 -22.45
C GLY A 147 9.09 -5.99 -21.47
N LEU A 148 8.38 -5.00 -20.94
CA LEU A 148 7.24 -5.20 -20.04
C LEU A 148 6.18 -6.16 -20.61
N LEU A 149 5.97 -6.15 -21.95
CA LEU A 149 5.02 -7.06 -22.59
C LEU A 149 5.44 -8.52 -22.42
N GLU A 150 6.71 -8.83 -22.73
CA GLU A 150 7.24 -10.19 -22.61
C GLU A 150 7.26 -10.66 -21.17
N GLU A 151 7.63 -9.79 -20.24
CA GLU A 151 7.58 -10.07 -18.80
C GLU A 151 6.16 -10.45 -18.35
N ALA A 152 5.17 -9.63 -18.69
CA ALA A 152 3.77 -9.88 -18.34
C ALA A 152 3.23 -11.15 -19.01
N LYS A 153 3.60 -11.42 -20.26
CA LYS A 153 3.20 -12.62 -20.99
C LYS A 153 3.73 -13.91 -20.30
N ASN A 154 4.98 -13.89 -19.85
CA ASN A 154 5.59 -15.01 -19.16
C ASN A 154 4.95 -15.27 -17.79
N LEU A 155 4.29 -14.27 -17.19
CA LEU A 155 3.62 -14.34 -15.90
C LEU A 155 2.12 -14.64 -16.01
N ILE A 156 1.56 -14.80 -17.21
CA ILE A 156 0.11 -14.93 -17.42
C ILE A 156 -0.51 -16.12 -16.68
N LEU A 157 0.25 -17.22 -16.50
CA LEU A 157 -0.21 -18.39 -15.74
C LEU A 157 -0.41 -18.10 -14.24
N TYR A 158 0.17 -17.01 -13.77
CA TYR A 158 0.11 -16.58 -12.37
C TYR A 158 -0.77 -15.34 -12.17
N LYS A 159 -1.56 -14.95 -13.18
CA LYS A 159 -2.37 -13.72 -13.18
C LYS A 159 -3.25 -13.53 -11.95
N ASP A 160 -3.71 -14.63 -11.34
CA ASP A 160 -4.59 -14.63 -10.17
C ASP A 160 -3.82 -14.44 -8.84
N LYS A 161 -2.49 -14.41 -8.87
CA LYS A 161 -1.69 -14.13 -7.68
C LYS A 161 -1.80 -12.65 -7.30
N THR A 162 -1.97 -12.37 -6.01
CA THR A 162 -2.13 -11.02 -5.47
C THR A 162 -1.02 -10.05 -5.92
N ALA A 163 0.22 -10.54 -6.00
CA ALA A 163 1.37 -9.74 -6.45
C ALA A 163 1.24 -9.23 -7.89
N LEU A 164 0.48 -9.93 -8.74
CA LEU A 164 0.26 -9.58 -10.15
C LEU A 164 -1.05 -8.79 -10.37
N GLN A 165 -1.85 -8.59 -9.32
CA GLN A 165 -3.04 -7.74 -9.33
C GLN A 165 -2.65 -6.27 -9.13
N THR A 166 -1.75 -5.78 -9.94
CA THR A 166 -1.20 -4.42 -9.84
C THR A 166 -1.14 -3.75 -11.22
N VAL A 167 -0.99 -2.43 -11.20
CA VAL A 167 -0.89 -1.59 -12.40
C VAL A 167 0.27 -2.06 -13.28
N GLY A 168 0.01 -2.23 -14.54
CA GLY A 168 0.92 -2.77 -15.54
C GLY A 168 0.54 -4.18 -15.97
N TYR A 169 0.43 -5.09 -15.00
CA TYR A 169 0.07 -6.48 -15.31
C TYR A 169 -1.42 -6.66 -15.58
N THR A 170 -2.29 -6.09 -14.74
CA THR A 170 -3.75 -6.23 -14.89
C THR A 170 -4.23 -5.72 -16.25
N GLU A 171 -3.70 -4.63 -16.74
CA GLU A 171 -4.04 -4.06 -18.03
C GLU A 171 -3.50 -4.93 -19.18
N LEU A 172 -2.28 -5.43 -19.06
CA LEU A 172 -1.71 -6.31 -20.09
C LEU A 172 -2.37 -7.69 -20.11
N PHE A 173 -2.81 -8.22 -19.00
CA PHE A 173 -3.58 -9.47 -18.99
C PHE A 173 -4.91 -9.33 -19.74
N LYS A 174 -5.57 -8.16 -19.65
CA LYS A 174 -6.76 -7.87 -20.48
C LYS A 174 -6.45 -7.75 -21.96
N TYR A 175 -5.29 -7.21 -22.33
CA TYR A 175 -4.81 -7.26 -23.70
C TYR A 175 -4.56 -8.69 -24.15
N PHE A 176 -3.88 -9.52 -23.38
CA PHE A 176 -3.59 -10.91 -23.74
C PHE A 176 -4.85 -11.79 -23.82
N SER A 177 -5.89 -11.46 -23.04
CA SER A 177 -7.21 -12.14 -23.16
C SER A 177 -8.05 -11.68 -24.37
N GLY A 178 -7.60 -10.67 -25.11
CA GLY A 178 -8.33 -10.09 -26.22
C GLY A 178 -9.46 -9.11 -25.83
N GLU A 179 -9.59 -8.80 -24.55
CA GLU A 179 -10.57 -7.82 -24.05
C GLU A 179 -10.21 -6.39 -24.48
N TRP A 180 -8.92 -6.07 -24.51
CA TRP A 180 -8.40 -4.74 -24.86
C TRP A 180 -7.40 -4.78 -26.01
N GLN A 181 -7.31 -3.64 -26.73
CA GLN A 181 -6.21 -3.41 -27.68
C GLN A 181 -4.96 -2.94 -26.91
N LEU A 182 -3.77 -3.18 -27.45
CA LEU A 182 -2.50 -2.86 -26.79
C LEU A 182 -2.36 -1.36 -26.43
N ASP A 183 -2.66 -0.49 -27.39
CA ASP A 183 -2.56 0.97 -27.16
C ASP A 183 -3.51 1.43 -26.03
N PHE A 184 -4.69 0.84 -25.97
CA PHE A 184 -5.64 1.11 -24.89
C PHE A 184 -5.09 0.61 -23.56
N ALA A 185 -4.54 -0.60 -23.49
CA ALA A 185 -3.92 -1.14 -22.28
C ALA A 185 -2.78 -0.24 -21.78
N ILE A 186 -1.89 0.20 -22.66
CA ILE A 186 -0.81 1.13 -22.31
C ILE A 186 -1.36 2.47 -21.80
N SER A 187 -2.40 3.00 -22.42
CA SER A 187 -3.05 4.23 -21.97
C SER A 187 -3.64 4.11 -20.58
N GLU A 188 -4.25 2.96 -20.27
CA GLU A 188 -4.81 2.66 -18.95
C GLU A 188 -3.71 2.46 -17.89
N ILE A 189 -2.56 1.83 -18.25
CA ILE A 189 -1.38 1.76 -17.38
C ILE A 189 -0.93 3.17 -16.99
N LYS A 190 -0.77 4.07 -17.95
CA LYS A 190 -0.41 5.47 -17.70
C LYS A 190 -1.43 6.16 -16.77
N LYS A 191 -2.72 6.00 -17.05
CA LYS A 191 -3.81 6.58 -16.27
C LYS A 191 -3.81 6.04 -14.84
N ASN A 192 -3.71 4.74 -14.66
CA ASN A 192 -3.76 4.10 -13.34
C ASN A 192 -2.49 4.38 -12.52
N SER A 193 -1.32 4.52 -13.17
CA SER A 193 -0.09 4.98 -12.54
C SER A 193 -0.21 6.41 -12.01
N ARG A 194 -0.83 7.34 -12.78
CA ARG A 194 -1.13 8.71 -12.31
C ARG A 194 -2.10 8.71 -11.13
N ARG A 195 -3.12 7.85 -11.16
CA ARG A 195 -4.05 7.67 -10.03
C ARG A 195 -3.34 7.14 -8.79
N TYR A 196 -2.39 6.23 -8.99
CA TYR A 196 -1.57 5.71 -7.89
C TYR A 196 -0.71 6.81 -7.26
N ALA A 197 0.00 7.59 -8.06
CA ALA A 197 0.79 8.74 -7.60
C ALA A 197 -0.08 9.77 -6.84
N LYS A 198 -1.30 10.05 -7.33
CA LYS A 198 -2.25 10.91 -6.61
C LYS A 198 -2.60 10.34 -5.22
N ARG A 199 -2.83 9.03 -5.11
CA ARG A 199 -3.11 8.38 -3.80
C ARG A 199 -1.92 8.48 -2.86
N GLN A 200 -0.69 8.26 -3.35
CA GLN A 200 0.54 8.43 -2.57
C GLN A 200 0.66 9.85 -2.01
N LEU A 201 0.52 10.86 -2.85
CA LEU A 201 0.58 12.26 -2.42
C LEU A 201 -0.53 12.62 -1.41
N THR A 202 -1.74 12.10 -1.62
CA THR A 202 -2.85 12.31 -0.68
C THR A 202 -2.56 11.71 0.67
N TRP A 203 -1.92 10.55 0.72
CA TRP A 203 -1.53 9.90 1.95
C TRP A 203 -0.38 10.66 2.62
N LEU A 204 0.68 10.97 1.88
CA LEU A 204 1.84 11.70 2.41
C LEU A 204 1.46 13.04 3.03
N ARG A 205 0.51 13.76 2.42
CA ARG A 205 0.01 15.06 2.93
C ARG A 205 -0.74 14.96 4.26
N LYS A 206 -1.15 13.76 4.67
CA LYS A 206 -1.79 13.52 5.97
C LYS A 206 -0.78 13.21 7.09
N LEU A 207 0.47 12.96 6.72
CA LEU A 207 1.53 12.74 7.71
C LEU A 207 1.93 14.07 8.34
N GLU A 208 2.02 14.05 9.66
CA GLU A 208 2.58 15.16 10.41
C GLU A 208 4.11 15.15 10.30
N ASN A 209 4.70 16.34 10.41
CA ASN A 209 6.15 16.53 10.44
C ASN A 209 6.91 15.97 9.22
N ILE A 210 6.33 16.10 8.02
CA ILE A 210 7.01 15.75 6.78
C ILE A 210 7.74 16.96 6.19
N HIS A 211 9.03 16.80 5.90
CA HIS A 211 9.85 17.80 5.22
C HIS A 211 9.70 17.61 3.71
N TRP A 212 9.12 18.62 3.03
CA TRP A 212 8.91 18.56 1.59
C TRP A 212 10.09 19.15 0.84
N ILE A 213 10.58 18.37 -0.13
CA ILE A 213 11.58 18.79 -1.09
C ILE A 213 10.94 18.85 -2.47
N LYS A 214 11.23 19.87 -3.24
CA LYS A 214 10.80 19.95 -4.63
C LYS A 214 11.75 19.17 -5.54
N TYR A 215 11.34 18.56 -6.59
CA TYR A 215 12.08 17.68 -7.49
C TYR A 215 13.13 18.43 -8.34
N ASP A 216 12.91 19.70 -8.66
CA ASP A 216 13.75 20.54 -9.52
C ASP A 216 14.90 21.24 -8.79
N TYR A 217 15.38 20.68 -7.69
CA TYR A 217 16.28 21.21 -6.72
C TYR A 217 17.54 21.71 -7.05
N ALA A 218 17.56 22.74 -6.60
CA ALA A 218 18.77 23.37 -6.12
C ALA A 218 19.44 22.57 -5.00
N GLN A 219 20.72 22.46 -5.08
CA GLN A 219 21.59 21.82 -4.09
C GLN A 219 21.34 22.34 -2.67
N GLU A 220 20.88 23.58 -2.55
CA GLU A 220 20.48 24.24 -1.30
C GLU A 220 19.41 23.50 -0.49
N GLU A 221 18.46 22.82 -1.15
CA GLU A 221 17.45 22.04 -0.43
C GLU A 221 18.00 20.74 0.13
N LEU A 222 18.95 20.14 -0.57
CA LEU A 222 19.68 18.96 -0.09
C LEU A 222 20.57 19.33 1.11
N GLU A 223 21.23 20.48 1.07
CA GLU A 223 22.05 20.96 2.17
C GLU A 223 21.23 21.22 3.43
N LYS A 224 20.07 21.89 3.29
CA LYS A 224 19.11 22.06 4.41
C LYS A 224 18.66 20.73 5.01
N LEU A 225 18.44 19.73 4.16
CA LEU A 225 18.06 18.40 4.61
C LEU A 225 19.16 17.73 5.41
N LEU A 226 20.42 17.82 4.93
CA LEU A 226 21.58 17.28 5.63
C LEU A 226 21.77 17.93 7.00
N GLU A 227 21.43 19.22 7.15
CA GLU A 227 21.43 19.90 8.45
C GLU A 227 20.35 19.37 9.42
N ILE A 228 19.20 18.96 8.89
CA ILE A 228 18.14 18.36 9.70
C ILE A 228 18.55 16.97 10.20
N ILE A 229 19.21 16.18 9.34
CA ILE A 229 19.67 14.82 9.66
C ILE A 229 20.84 14.81 10.65
N LYS A 230 21.67 15.87 10.67
CA LYS A 230 22.83 15.98 11.56
C LYS A 230 22.50 16.46 12.98
N LYS A 231 21.29 16.92 13.23
CA LYS A 231 20.80 17.32 14.55
C LYS A 231 20.21 16.16 15.32
#